data_3ccf98612b492cb6e180f8d8d64e7a53
#
_entry.id   3ccf98612b492cb6e180f8d8d64e7a53
#
_cell.length_a   1.000
_cell.length_b   1.000
_cell.length_c   1.000
_cell.angle_alpha   90.00
_cell.angle_beta   90.00
_cell.angle_gamma   90.00
#
_symmetry.space_group_name_H-M   'P 1'
#
loop_
_entity.id
_entity.type
_entity.pdbx_description
1 polymer ?
#
loop_
_entity_poly.entity_id
_entity_poly.type
_entity_poly.pdbx_seq_one_letter_code
_entity_poly.pdbx_strand_id
1 'polypeptide(L)'
;MLFRSGIALALADAGADVAITSRKADDGEVVAREIRARERGSIALALDVRTIASIRSCFETLTREWGRIDILVNNAGTNIPTDLVSLDEAGWDTVVDTDLKGVAFVTQAALPLLPDGGRVINVASIYGVLGRVERIAYSAAKGGVVTLTKSLALELAPRGITVNAVGPSLIETDLTRERMRKDPGFRDVEVARTPLGRLGTAEDVAGAVVYFASAEAGFVTGQLLLVDGGTGAH
;
A
#
# COMPACT_ATOMS: atom_id res chain seq x y z
N MET A 1 6.72 -8.78 -12.22
CA MET A 1 7.14 -7.83 -11.15
C MET A 1 6.01 -7.76 -10.12
N LEU A 2 6.32 -7.86 -8.84
CA LEU A 2 5.33 -7.72 -7.78
C LEU A 2 4.88 -6.25 -7.72
N PHE A 3 3.59 -6.00 -7.48
CA PHE A 3 3.04 -4.66 -7.28
C PHE A 3 3.85 -3.80 -6.28
N ARG A 4 4.30 -4.42 -5.19
CA ARG A 4 5.13 -3.80 -4.14
C ARG A 4 6.49 -3.34 -4.67
N SER A 5 7.11 -4.12 -5.54
CA SER A 5 8.40 -3.78 -6.18
C SER A 5 8.26 -2.57 -7.10
N GLY A 6 7.16 -2.47 -7.87
CA GLY A 6 6.92 -1.35 -8.77
C GLY A 6 6.89 0.00 -8.07
N ILE A 7 6.20 0.11 -6.91
CA ILE A 7 6.18 1.34 -6.12
C ILE A 7 7.59 1.68 -5.60
N ALA A 8 8.31 0.70 -5.04
CA ALA A 8 9.64 0.92 -4.47
C ALA A 8 10.65 1.37 -5.52
N LEU A 9 10.62 0.74 -6.70
CA LEU A 9 11.51 1.09 -7.81
C LEU A 9 11.18 2.47 -8.38
N ALA A 10 9.91 2.84 -8.50
CA ALA A 10 9.51 4.17 -8.96
C ALA A 10 9.92 5.29 -8.00
N LEU A 11 9.84 5.04 -6.68
CA LEU A 11 10.36 5.99 -5.69
C LEU A 11 11.89 6.11 -5.79
N ALA A 12 12.60 5.01 -6.01
CA ALA A 12 14.05 5.03 -6.22
C ALA A 12 14.43 5.78 -7.51
N ASP A 13 13.70 5.56 -8.61
CA ASP A 13 13.89 6.28 -9.87
C ASP A 13 13.59 7.79 -9.72
N ALA A 14 12.69 8.16 -8.79
CA ALA A 14 12.43 9.54 -8.39
C ALA A 14 13.47 10.11 -7.40
N GLY A 15 14.51 9.36 -7.05
CA GLY A 15 15.64 9.82 -6.24
C GLY A 15 15.58 9.46 -4.75
N ALA A 16 14.61 8.66 -4.29
CA ALA A 16 14.52 8.23 -2.90
C ALA A 16 15.49 7.07 -2.59
N ASP A 17 16.04 7.07 -1.37
CA ASP A 17 16.57 5.87 -0.75
C ASP A 17 15.39 5.10 -0.12
N VAL A 18 15.35 3.77 -0.24
CA VAL A 18 14.13 3.01 0.07
C VAL A 18 14.42 1.84 1.01
N ALA A 19 13.84 1.86 2.21
CA ALA A 19 13.78 0.70 3.08
C ALA A 19 12.63 -0.22 2.64
N ILE A 20 12.95 -1.46 2.30
CA ILE A 20 11.98 -2.47 1.89
C ILE A 20 11.62 -3.33 3.10
N THR A 21 10.33 -3.51 3.33
CA THR A 21 9.85 -4.39 4.38
C THR A 21 9.04 -5.56 3.82
N SER A 22 9.26 -6.74 4.39
CA SER A 22 8.53 -7.97 4.09
C SER A 22 8.55 -8.88 5.32
N ARG A 23 7.69 -9.91 5.37
CA ARG A 23 7.65 -10.82 6.52
C ARG A 23 8.98 -11.54 6.76
N LYS A 24 9.77 -11.76 5.71
CA LYS A 24 11.16 -12.25 5.78
C LYS A 24 12.03 -11.24 5.07
N ALA A 25 13.11 -10.78 5.68
CA ALA A 25 14.01 -9.78 5.08
C ALA A 25 14.53 -10.23 3.70
N ASP A 26 14.84 -11.51 3.55
CA ASP A 26 15.33 -12.10 2.29
C ASP A 26 14.38 -11.88 1.10
N ASP A 27 13.07 -11.87 1.34
CA ASP A 27 12.07 -11.61 0.29
C ASP A 27 12.16 -10.17 -0.24
N GLY A 28 12.61 -9.23 0.58
CA GLY A 28 12.82 -7.83 0.22
C GLY A 28 14.18 -7.56 -0.43
N GLU A 29 15.16 -8.40 -0.18
CA GLU A 29 16.54 -8.20 -0.60
C GLU A 29 16.73 -8.17 -2.12
N VAL A 30 15.88 -8.90 -2.86
CA VAL A 30 15.89 -8.86 -4.34
C VAL A 30 15.61 -7.44 -4.82
N VAL A 31 14.57 -6.80 -4.28
CA VAL A 31 14.19 -5.42 -4.65
C VAL A 31 15.24 -4.41 -4.13
N ALA A 32 15.74 -4.61 -2.92
CA ALA A 32 16.79 -3.76 -2.35
C ALA A 32 18.07 -3.75 -3.23
N ARG A 33 18.46 -4.91 -3.79
CA ARG A 33 19.58 -4.99 -4.75
C ARG A 33 19.29 -4.23 -6.05
N GLU A 34 18.08 -4.31 -6.57
CA GLU A 34 17.68 -3.56 -7.77
C GLU A 34 17.73 -2.03 -7.52
N ILE A 35 17.37 -1.58 -6.31
CA ILE A 35 17.44 -0.17 -5.91
C ILE A 35 18.91 0.27 -5.79
N ARG A 36 19.77 -0.52 -5.16
CA ARG A 36 21.20 -0.22 -5.08
C ARG A 36 21.89 -0.18 -6.45
N ALA A 37 21.41 -0.99 -7.41
CA ALA A 37 21.88 -0.92 -8.80
C ALA A 37 21.46 0.39 -9.54
N ARG A 38 20.52 1.16 -8.96
CA ARG A 38 20.13 2.51 -9.39
C ARG A 38 20.88 3.61 -8.63
N GLU A 39 21.97 3.26 -7.96
CA GLU A 39 22.79 4.17 -7.14
C GLU A 39 22.01 4.84 -6.00
N ARG A 40 20.96 4.15 -5.47
CA ARG A 40 20.18 4.57 -4.31
C ARG A 40 20.43 3.69 -3.11
N GLY A 41 20.37 4.30 -1.91
CA GLY A 41 20.47 3.56 -0.64
C GLY A 41 19.27 2.63 -0.47
N SER A 42 19.52 1.37 -0.07
CA SER A 42 18.43 0.45 0.24
C SER A 42 18.83 -0.61 1.26
N ILE A 43 17.91 -0.90 2.18
CA ILE A 43 17.97 -1.98 3.15
C ILE A 43 16.68 -2.81 3.09
N ALA A 44 16.80 -4.11 3.40
CA ALA A 44 15.65 -4.99 3.53
C ALA A 44 15.46 -5.38 5.01
N LEU A 45 14.24 -5.21 5.54
CA LEU A 45 13.90 -5.45 6.94
C LEU A 45 12.73 -6.42 7.06
N ALA A 46 12.76 -7.24 8.13
CA ALA A 46 11.62 -8.08 8.48
C ALA A 46 10.52 -7.27 9.15
N LEU A 47 9.27 -7.40 8.68
CA LEU A 47 8.09 -6.76 9.24
C LEU A 47 6.83 -7.61 9.01
N ASP A 48 6.23 -8.11 10.08
CA ASP A 48 4.85 -8.56 10.08
C ASP A 48 3.99 -7.46 10.73
N VAL A 49 3.22 -6.77 9.90
CA VAL A 49 2.39 -5.62 10.32
C VAL A 49 1.24 -6.01 11.27
N ARG A 50 0.96 -7.32 11.42
CA ARG A 50 -0.09 -7.82 12.33
C ARG A 50 0.35 -7.82 13.79
N THR A 51 1.65 -7.77 14.07
CA THR A 51 2.19 -7.89 15.42
C THR A 51 2.97 -6.65 15.85
N ILE A 52 2.59 -6.08 16.98
CA ILE A 52 3.22 -4.87 17.53
C ILE A 52 4.71 -5.10 17.81
N ALA A 53 5.09 -6.29 18.28
CA ALA A 53 6.49 -6.62 18.54
C ALA A 53 7.34 -6.56 17.26
N SER A 54 6.83 -7.09 16.12
CA SER A 54 7.51 -7.02 14.84
C SER A 54 7.64 -5.58 14.33
N ILE A 55 6.56 -4.78 14.46
CA ILE A 55 6.57 -3.36 14.09
C ILE A 55 7.66 -2.65 14.90
N ARG A 56 7.67 -2.80 16.23
CA ARG A 56 8.68 -2.16 17.10
C ARG A 56 10.10 -2.54 16.69
N SER A 57 10.41 -3.82 16.57
CA SER A 57 11.74 -4.30 16.20
C SER A 57 12.21 -3.77 14.85
N CYS A 58 11.31 -3.70 13.85
CA CYS A 58 11.62 -3.13 12.54
C CYS A 58 11.99 -1.64 12.66
N PHE A 59 11.18 -0.84 13.38
CA PHE A 59 11.43 0.59 13.53
C PHE A 59 12.63 0.90 14.45
N GLU A 60 12.94 0.09 15.46
CA GLU A 60 14.18 0.19 16.21
C GLU A 60 15.41 0.00 15.30
N THR A 61 15.35 -0.98 14.40
CA THR A 61 16.41 -1.20 13.41
C THR A 61 16.51 -0.02 12.45
N LEU A 62 15.38 0.46 11.92
CA LEU A 62 15.35 1.59 10.99
C LEU A 62 15.88 2.88 11.65
N THR A 63 15.56 3.10 12.93
CA THR A 63 16.09 4.23 13.71
C THR A 63 17.61 4.18 13.80
N ARG A 64 18.18 3.00 14.06
CA ARG A 64 19.63 2.81 14.17
C ARG A 64 20.36 2.98 12.84
N GLU A 65 19.76 2.48 11.75
CA GLU A 65 20.41 2.48 10.43
C GLU A 65 20.26 3.83 9.69
N TRP A 66 19.09 4.47 9.81
CA TRP A 66 18.78 5.69 9.05
C TRP A 66 18.41 6.91 9.92
N GLY A 67 17.82 6.69 11.09
CA GLY A 67 17.43 7.74 12.04
C GLY A 67 16.29 8.69 11.54
N ARG A 68 15.93 8.61 10.27
CA ARG A 68 14.91 9.45 9.63
C ARG A 68 14.26 8.72 8.46
N ILE A 69 12.97 8.99 8.24
CA ILE A 69 12.23 8.65 7.01
C ILE A 69 11.40 9.87 6.61
N ASP A 70 11.40 10.26 5.36
CA ASP A 70 10.60 11.41 4.86
C ASP A 70 9.24 10.95 4.35
N ILE A 71 9.14 9.72 3.88
CA ILE A 71 7.98 9.14 3.23
C ILE A 71 7.70 7.77 3.83
N LEU A 72 6.47 7.56 4.31
CA LEU A 72 5.95 6.24 4.69
C LEU A 72 4.93 5.77 3.65
N VAL A 73 5.13 4.57 3.09
CA VAL A 73 4.13 3.91 2.23
C VAL A 73 3.60 2.66 2.91
N ASN A 74 2.37 2.71 3.39
CA ASN A 74 1.65 1.57 3.94
C ASN A 74 1.05 0.74 2.79
N ASN A 75 1.82 -0.24 2.33
CA ASN A 75 1.47 -1.08 1.18
C ASN A 75 1.20 -2.55 1.54
N ALA A 76 1.50 -2.97 2.77
CA ALA A 76 1.17 -4.32 3.21
C ALA A 76 -0.33 -4.59 3.08
N GLY A 77 -0.69 -5.74 2.55
CA GLY A 77 -2.10 -6.10 2.37
C GLY A 77 -2.26 -7.57 2.02
N THR A 78 -3.42 -8.11 2.36
CA THR A 78 -3.86 -9.46 2.05
C THR A 78 -5.33 -9.47 1.69
N ASN A 79 -5.77 -10.50 0.99
CA ASN A 79 -7.16 -10.66 0.62
C ASN A 79 -7.53 -12.14 0.66
N ILE A 80 -8.49 -12.48 1.50
CA ILE A 80 -9.06 -13.82 1.61
C ILE A 80 -10.50 -13.73 1.07
N PRO A 81 -10.74 -14.21 -0.17
CA PRO A 81 -12.08 -14.23 -0.73
C PRO A 81 -12.98 -15.17 0.07
N THR A 82 -14.06 -14.62 0.63
CA THR A 82 -14.99 -15.40 1.46
C THR A 82 -16.37 -14.75 1.41
N ASP A 83 -17.40 -15.55 1.18
CA ASP A 83 -18.80 -15.12 1.30
C ASP A 83 -19.21 -15.00 2.78
N LEU A 84 -20.39 -14.42 3.04
CA LEU A 84 -20.84 -14.19 4.41
C LEU A 84 -21.08 -15.50 5.18
N VAL A 85 -21.49 -16.55 4.49
CA VAL A 85 -21.84 -17.85 5.12
C VAL A 85 -20.58 -18.59 5.57
N SER A 86 -19.51 -18.48 4.80
CA SER A 86 -18.23 -19.15 5.04
C SER A 86 -17.21 -18.28 5.79
N LEU A 87 -17.58 -17.03 6.13
CA LEU A 87 -16.69 -16.11 6.82
C LEU A 87 -16.42 -16.60 8.24
N ASP A 88 -15.15 -16.82 8.55
CA ASP A 88 -14.69 -17.16 9.90
C ASP A 88 -13.89 -16.03 10.55
N GLU A 89 -13.75 -16.08 11.88
CA GLU A 89 -13.05 -15.08 12.68
C GLU A 89 -11.56 -15.00 12.27
N ALA A 90 -10.90 -16.12 12.04
CA ALA A 90 -9.49 -16.17 11.73
C ALA A 90 -9.18 -15.50 10.37
N GLY A 91 -10.02 -15.73 9.36
CA GLY A 91 -9.92 -15.07 8.06
C GLY A 91 -10.19 -13.58 8.15
N TRP A 92 -11.23 -13.19 8.91
CA TRP A 92 -11.54 -11.80 9.20
C TRP A 92 -10.37 -11.10 9.87
N ASP A 93 -9.87 -11.64 10.98
CA ASP A 93 -8.77 -11.05 11.76
C ASP A 93 -7.49 -10.94 10.92
N THR A 94 -7.17 -11.97 10.13
CA THR A 94 -6.01 -11.93 9.24
C THR A 94 -6.07 -10.75 8.27
N VAL A 95 -7.24 -10.47 7.70
CA VAL A 95 -7.42 -9.35 6.77
C VAL A 95 -7.41 -8.02 7.51
N VAL A 96 -8.18 -7.88 8.57
CA VAL A 96 -8.30 -6.61 9.32
C VAL A 96 -6.99 -6.26 10.01
N ASP A 97 -6.30 -7.22 10.62
CA ASP A 97 -5.01 -6.99 11.26
C ASP A 97 -3.94 -6.55 10.25
N THR A 98 -3.96 -7.12 9.03
CA THR A 98 -2.99 -6.75 8.00
C THR A 98 -3.33 -5.40 7.35
N ASP A 99 -4.57 -5.26 6.88
CA ASP A 99 -4.96 -4.22 5.93
C ASP A 99 -5.46 -2.93 6.60
N LEU A 100 -5.79 -2.97 7.90
CA LEU A 100 -6.27 -1.80 8.65
C LEU A 100 -5.47 -1.55 9.92
N LYS A 101 -5.44 -2.49 10.86
CA LYS A 101 -4.71 -2.34 12.14
C LYS A 101 -3.22 -2.10 11.88
N GLY A 102 -2.61 -2.86 10.98
CA GLY A 102 -1.21 -2.69 10.58
C GLY A 102 -0.90 -1.29 10.09
N VAL A 103 -1.78 -0.70 9.26
CA VAL A 103 -1.61 0.68 8.76
C VAL A 103 -1.53 1.68 9.91
N ALA A 104 -2.42 1.57 10.92
CA ALA A 104 -2.44 2.48 12.05
C ALA A 104 -1.16 2.39 12.90
N PHE A 105 -0.77 1.17 13.29
CA PHE A 105 0.37 0.96 14.18
C PHE A 105 1.74 1.12 13.50
N VAL A 106 1.86 0.82 12.21
CA VAL A 106 3.06 1.15 11.42
C VAL A 106 3.21 2.67 11.30
N THR A 107 2.12 3.39 11.04
CA THR A 107 2.14 4.86 11.00
C THR A 107 2.54 5.42 12.37
N GLN A 108 1.97 4.91 13.47
CA GLN A 108 2.33 5.33 14.83
C GLN A 108 3.83 5.13 15.10
N ALA A 109 4.38 3.96 14.74
CA ALA A 109 5.79 3.66 14.95
C ALA A 109 6.73 4.52 14.07
N ALA A 110 6.25 4.99 12.93
CA ALA A 110 7.00 5.85 12.02
C ALA A 110 7.07 7.32 12.49
N LEU A 111 6.09 7.79 13.28
CA LEU A 111 5.96 9.21 13.67
C LEU A 111 7.23 9.83 14.27
N PRO A 112 8.01 9.14 15.14
CA PRO A 112 9.24 9.69 15.68
C PRO A 112 10.35 9.91 14.62
N LEU A 113 10.28 9.19 13.50
CA LEU A 113 11.26 9.27 12.41
C LEU A 113 10.81 10.20 11.29
N LEU A 114 9.49 10.50 11.20
CA LEU A 114 8.95 11.42 10.21
C LEU A 114 9.25 12.86 10.63
N PRO A 115 9.90 13.67 9.78
CA PRO A 115 10.08 15.09 10.03
C PRO A 115 8.78 15.87 9.82
N ASP A 116 8.75 17.12 10.25
CA ASP A 116 7.72 18.05 9.83
C ASP A 116 7.77 18.21 8.29
N GLY A 117 6.61 18.24 7.67
CA GLY A 117 6.48 18.21 6.22
C GLY A 117 6.61 16.81 5.58
N GLY A 118 6.68 15.75 6.38
CA GLY A 118 6.73 14.36 5.90
C GLY A 118 5.50 13.91 5.09
N ARG A 119 5.55 12.72 4.53
CA ARG A 119 4.49 12.14 3.69
C ARG A 119 4.07 10.76 4.20
N VAL A 120 2.77 10.53 4.31
CA VAL A 120 2.21 9.19 4.57
C VAL A 120 1.27 8.83 3.42
N ILE A 121 1.50 7.68 2.80
CA ILE A 121 0.73 7.21 1.66
C ILE A 121 0.20 5.81 1.97
N ASN A 122 -1.12 5.67 2.01
CA ASN A 122 -1.79 4.42 2.30
C ASN A 122 -2.27 3.75 1.00
N VAL A 123 -1.96 2.48 0.81
CA VAL A 123 -2.54 1.71 -0.29
C VAL A 123 -3.89 1.13 0.14
N ALA A 124 -4.96 1.83 -0.26
CA ALA A 124 -6.34 1.40 -0.09
C ALA A 124 -6.76 0.44 -1.23
N SER A 125 -7.95 0.62 -1.78
CA SER A 125 -8.50 -0.11 -2.93
C SER A 125 -9.75 0.62 -3.42
N ILE A 126 -10.18 0.38 -4.66
CA ILE A 126 -11.54 0.75 -5.10
C ILE A 126 -12.61 0.11 -4.20
N TYR A 127 -12.33 -1.06 -3.62
CA TYR A 127 -13.24 -1.74 -2.68
C TYR A 127 -13.27 -1.12 -1.29
N GLY A 128 -12.53 -0.06 -1.05
CA GLY A 128 -12.71 0.83 0.08
C GLY A 128 -13.89 1.81 -0.09
N VAL A 129 -14.41 1.96 -1.31
CA VAL A 129 -15.57 2.82 -1.66
C VAL A 129 -16.66 2.07 -2.42
N LEU A 130 -16.33 0.93 -3.03
CA LEU A 130 -17.26 0.08 -3.76
C LEU A 130 -17.42 -1.28 -3.06
N GLY A 131 -18.63 -1.84 -3.10
CA GLY A 131 -18.87 -3.21 -2.65
C GLY A 131 -18.41 -4.24 -3.68
N ARG A 132 -17.95 -5.41 -3.19
CA ARG A 132 -17.66 -6.57 -4.03
C ARG A 132 -18.07 -7.85 -3.30
N VAL A 133 -18.73 -8.76 -4.03
CA VAL A 133 -19.01 -10.11 -3.51
C VAL A 133 -17.71 -10.81 -3.10
N GLU A 134 -17.78 -11.63 -2.05
CA GLU A 134 -16.64 -12.37 -1.50
C GLU A 134 -15.46 -11.49 -1.03
N ARG A 135 -15.72 -10.22 -0.66
CA ARG A 135 -14.69 -9.28 -0.20
C ARG A 135 -15.08 -8.54 1.09
N ILE A 136 -15.89 -9.19 1.95
CA ILE A 136 -16.50 -8.54 3.12
C ILE A 136 -15.43 -7.95 4.03
N ALA A 137 -14.51 -8.76 4.57
CA ALA A 137 -13.44 -8.31 5.44
C ALA A 137 -12.50 -7.32 4.74
N TYR A 138 -12.15 -7.59 3.48
CA TYR A 138 -11.27 -6.74 2.69
C TYR A 138 -11.87 -5.36 2.42
N SER A 139 -13.14 -5.29 1.99
CA SER A 139 -13.82 -4.02 1.75
C SER A 139 -14.00 -3.22 3.04
N ALA A 140 -14.33 -3.89 4.15
CA ALA A 140 -14.42 -3.24 5.46
C ALA A 140 -13.06 -2.66 5.89
N ALA A 141 -11.98 -3.43 5.77
CA ALA A 141 -10.63 -2.98 6.11
C ALA A 141 -10.18 -1.81 5.21
N LYS A 142 -10.36 -1.92 3.89
CA LYS A 142 -9.97 -0.85 2.94
C LYS A 142 -10.85 0.40 3.06
N GLY A 143 -12.13 0.26 3.39
CA GLY A 143 -13.00 1.39 3.77
C GLY A 143 -12.53 2.05 5.07
N GLY A 144 -12.10 1.25 6.05
CA GLY A 144 -11.45 1.73 7.27
C GLY A 144 -10.18 2.53 6.97
N VAL A 145 -9.33 2.07 6.04
CA VAL A 145 -8.12 2.81 5.62
C VAL A 145 -8.47 4.16 5.00
N VAL A 146 -9.52 4.25 4.19
CA VAL A 146 -9.96 5.53 3.60
C VAL A 146 -10.33 6.53 4.70
N THR A 147 -11.09 6.10 5.71
CA THR A 147 -11.48 6.97 6.83
C THR A 147 -10.31 7.25 7.77
N LEU A 148 -9.47 6.25 8.05
CA LEU A 148 -8.24 6.40 8.83
C LEU A 148 -7.30 7.45 8.19
N THR A 149 -7.17 7.43 6.86
CA THR A 149 -6.38 8.42 6.10
C THR A 149 -6.85 9.85 6.39
N LYS A 150 -8.16 10.10 6.41
CA LYS A 150 -8.73 11.42 6.73
C LYS A 150 -8.46 11.83 8.17
N SER A 151 -8.62 10.92 9.12
CA SER A 151 -8.35 11.20 10.53
C SER A 151 -6.88 11.52 10.78
N LEU A 152 -5.96 10.72 10.22
CA LEU A 152 -4.52 10.96 10.32
C LEU A 152 -4.11 12.27 9.63
N ALA A 153 -4.74 12.62 8.50
CA ALA A 153 -4.48 13.90 7.81
C ALA A 153 -4.79 15.11 8.71
N LEU A 154 -5.90 15.07 9.45
CA LEU A 154 -6.27 16.13 10.39
C LEU A 154 -5.32 16.16 11.60
N GLU A 155 -4.99 15.01 12.15
CA GLU A 155 -4.15 14.90 13.35
C GLU A 155 -2.70 15.31 13.08
N LEU A 156 -2.17 15.01 11.88
CA LEU A 156 -0.78 15.30 11.53
C LEU A 156 -0.58 16.63 10.79
N ALA A 157 -1.67 17.32 10.43
CA ALA A 157 -1.62 18.65 9.77
C ALA A 157 -0.82 19.72 10.53
N PRO A 158 -0.84 19.79 11.90
CA PRO A 158 -0.02 20.76 12.63
C PRO A 158 1.49 20.58 12.43
N ARG A 159 1.93 19.38 12.03
CA ARG A 159 3.32 19.06 11.65
C ARG A 159 3.59 19.24 10.15
N GLY A 160 2.63 19.72 9.37
CA GLY A 160 2.73 19.80 7.91
C GLY A 160 2.84 18.45 7.21
N ILE A 161 2.60 17.32 7.92
CA ILE A 161 2.64 15.99 7.34
C ILE A 161 1.35 15.76 6.54
N THR A 162 1.47 15.42 5.27
CA THR A 162 0.31 15.03 4.46
C THR A 162 0.06 13.54 4.55
N VAL A 163 -1.21 13.15 4.61
CA VAL A 163 -1.64 11.74 4.63
C VAL A 163 -2.66 11.52 3.53
N ASN A 164 -2.34 10.69 2.55
CA ASN A 164 -3.22 10.40 1.42
C ASN A 164 -3.31 8.90 1.16
N ALA A 165 -4.29 8.49 0.38
CA ALA A 165 -4.47 7.11 -0.04
C ALA A 165 -4.52 6.98 -1.55
N VAL A 166 -3.97 5.89 -2.09
CA VAL A 166 -4.21 5.44 -3.46
C VAL A 166 -5.16 4.25 -3.43
N GLY A 167 -6.13 4.22 -4.32
CA GLY A 167 -7.15 3.17 -4.43
C GLY A 167 -7.08 2.45 -5.76
N PRO A 168 -6.20 1.44 -5.92
CA PRO A 168 -6.12 0.69 -7.16
C PRO A 168 -7.36 -0.18 -7.40
N SER A 169 -7.70 -0.40 -8.67
CA SER A 169 -8.56 -1.50 -9.13
C SER A 169 -7.77 -2.79 -9.28
N LEU A 170 -8.18 -3.65 -10.21
CA LEU A 170 -7.42 -4.87 -10.51
C LEU A 170 -6.13 -4.52 -11.26
N ILE A 171 -5.01 -4.82 -10.61
CA ILE A 171 -3.66 -4.59 -11.14
C ILE A 171 -3.07 -5.92 -11.62
N GLU A 172 -2.44 -5.89 -12.78
CA GLU A 172 -1.74 -7.04 -13.34
C GLU A 172 -0.46 -7.32 -12.54
N THR A 173 -0.50 -8.39 -11.74
CA THR A 173 0.58 -8.86 -10.86
C THR A 173 0.81 -10.34 -11.09
N ASP A 174 1.88 -10.91 -10.55
CA ASP A 174 2.11 -12.36 -10.67
C ASP A 174 0.96 -13.17 -10.06
N LEU A 175 0.35 -12.68 -8.98
CA LEU A 175 -0.81 -13.30 -8.35
C LEU A 175 -2.05 -13.27 -9.26
N THR A 176 -2.34 -12.12 -9.85
CA THR A 176 -3.48 -11.98 -10.77
C THR A 176 -3.24 -12.71 -12.08
N ARG A 177 -2.00 -12.77 -12.57
CA ARG A 177 -1.60 -13.58 -13.74
C ARG A 177 -1.79 -15.08 -13.48
N GLU A 178 -1.50 -15.56 -12.27
CA GLU A 178 -1.77 -16.96 -11.91
C GLU A 178 -3.28 -17.25 -11.92
N ARG A 179 -4.11 -16.33 -11.40
CA ARG A 179 -5.56 -16.44 -11.45
C ARG A 179 -6.08 -16.46 -12.89
N MET A 180 -5.57 -15.57 -13.76
CA MET A 180 -5.93 -15.55 -15.18
C MET A 180 -5.57 -16.84 -15.92
N ARG A 181 -4.47 -17.51 -15.51
CA ARG A 181 -4.11 -18.83 -16.08
C ARG A 181 -5.09 -19.92 -15.65
N LYS A 182 -5.63 -19.85 -14.42
CA LYS A 182 -6.61 -20.79 -13.88
C LYS A 182 -8.03 -20.55 -14.40
N ASP A 183 -8.35 -19.29 -14.69
CA ASP A 183 -9.64 -18.84 -15.22
C ASP A 183 -9.42 -17.91 -16.43
N PRO A 184 -9.38 -18.44 -17.64
CA PRO A 184 -9.11 -17.65 -18.85
C PRO A 184 -10.12 -16.54 -19.12
N GLY A 185 -11.39 -16.68 -18.68
CA GLY A 185 -12.43 -15.67 -18.83
C GLY A 185 -12.31 -14.51 -17.84
N PHE A 186 -11.57 -14.69 -16.75
CA PHE A 186 -11.43 -13.69 -15.70
C PHE A 186 -10.89 -12.34 -16.22
N ARG A 187 -9.87 -12.39 -17.09
CA ARG A 187 -9.27 -11.17 -17.65
C ARG A 187 -10.29 -10.37 -18.45
N ASP A 188 -11.02 -11.02 -19.34
CA ASP A 188 -11.96 -10.36 -20.25
C ASP A 188 -13.13 -9.71 -19.47
N VAL A 189 -13.61 -10.40 -18.42
CA VAL A 189 -14.65 -9.85 -17.53
C VAL A 189 -14.16 -8.59 -16.81
N GLU A 190 -12.94 -8.60 -16.28
CA GLU A 190 -12.41 -7.46 -15.54
C GLU A 190 -12.01 -6.30 -16.49
N VAL A 191 -11.51 -6.60 -17.68
CA VAL A 191 -11.25 -5.60 -18.72
C VAL A 191 -12.56 -4.95 -19.18
N ALA A 192 -13.63 -5.73 -19.40
CA ALA A 192 -14.95 -5.20 -19.80
C ALA A 192 -15.57 -4.26 -18.72
N ARG A 193 -15.18 -4.42 -17.45
CA ARG A 193 -15.59 -3.55 -16.34
C ARG A 193 -14.75 -2.28 -16.21
N THR A 194 -13.63 -2.20 -16.92
CA THR A 194 -12.71 -1.08 -16.84
C THR A 194 -12.90 -0.16 -18.06
N PRO A 195 -13.43 1.06 -17.91
CA PRO A 195 -13.71 1.96 -19.03
C PRO A 195 -12.51 2.22 -19.95
N LEU A 196 -11.27 2.26 -19.42
CA LEU A 196 -10.06 2.38 -20.25
C LEU A 196 -9.70 1.10 -21.01
N GLY A 197 -10.48 0.01 -20.93
CA GLY A 197 -10.34 -1.19 -21.74
C GLY A 197 -9.09 -2.02 -21.44
N ARG A 198 -8.45 -1.84 -20.30
CA ARG A 198 -7.28 -2.61 -19.87
C ARG A 198 -7.23 -2.76 -18.35
N LEU A 199 -6.49 -3.73 -17.86
CA LEU A 199 -6.14 -3.80 -16.45
C LEU A 199 -5.08 -2.74 -16.11
N GLY A 200 -5.02 -2.33 -14.85
CA GLY A 200 -3.94 -1.48 -14.35
C GLY A 200 -2.62 -2.22 -14.26
N THR A 201 -1.52 -1.49 -14.29
CA THR A 201 -0.17 -2.01 -14.07
C THR A 201 0.39 -1.49 -12.73
N ALA A 202 1.52 -2.03 -12.29
CA ALA A 202 2.20 -1.53 -11.11
C ALA A 202 2.66 -0.07 -11.30
N GLU A 203 3.05 0.28 -12.51
CA GLU A 203 3.50 1.62 -12.92
C GLU A 203 2.36 2.65 -12.86
N ASP A 204 1.13 2.27 -13.24
CA ASP A 204 -0.05 3.15 -13.11
C ASP A 204 -0.24 3.60 -11.65
N VAL A 205 -0.08 2.67 -10.71
CA VAL A 205 -0.23 2.99 -9.28
C VAL A 205 0.98 3.72 -8.72
N ALA A 206 2.17 3.33 -9.14
CA ALA A 206 3.42 3.93 -8.69
C ALA A 206 3.47 5.43 -9.02
N GLY A 207 2.97 5.86 -10.18
CA GLY A 207 2.88 7.27 -10.54
C GLY A 207 2.06 8.09 -9.54
N ALA A 208 0.93 7.56 -9.07
CA ALA A 208 0.12 8.22 -8.05
C ALA A 208 0.82 8.28 -6.67
N VAL A 209 1.56 7.23 -6.32
CA VAL A 209 2.37 7.22 -5.09
C VAL A 209 3.50 8.23 -5.17
N VAL A 210 4.23 8.30 -6.28
CA VAL A 210 5.30 9.29 -6.50
C VAL A 210 4.74 10.72 -6.44
N TYR A 211 3.57 10.98 -7.03
CA TYR A 211 2.89 12.28 -6.90
C TYR A 211 2.63 12.64 -5.45
N PHE A 212 2.02 11.75 -4.65
CA PHE A 212 1.76 12.04 -3.23
C PHE A 212 3.04 12.15 -2.39
N ALA A 213 4.13 11.53 -2.81
CA ALA A 213 5.45 11.63 -2.17
C ALA A 213 6.15 12.96 -2.50
N SER A 214 5.78 13.64 -3.56
CA SER A 214 6.47 14.81 -4.09
C SER A 214 6.13 16.11 -3.38
N ALA A 215 6.86 17.19 -3.70
CA ALA A 215 6.60 18.52 -3.21
C ALA A 215 5.29 19.11 -3.78
N GLU A 216 4.93 18.73 -5.01
CA GLU A 216 3.73 19.19 -5.71
C GLU A 216 2.43 18.78 -5.02
N ALA A 217 2.46 17.69 -4.22
CA ALA A 217 1.34 17.26 -3.39
C ALA A 217 1.31 17.93 -1.99
N GLY A 218 2.16 18.93 -1.74
CA GLY A 218 2.32 19.55 -0.42
C GLY A 218 1.07 20.20 0.16
N PHE A 219 0.05 20.52 -0.67
CA PHE A 219 -1.25 21.02 -0.23
C PHE A 219 -2.39 20.02 -0.41
N VAL A 220 -2.07 18.75 -0.66
CA VAL A 220 -3.03 17.65 -0.83
C VAL A 220 -2.93 16.73 0.38
N THR A 221 -3.99 16.66 1.20
CA THR A 221 -4.05 15.76 2.35
C THR A 221 -5.47 15.25 2.58
N GLY A 222 -5.61 14.06 3.17
CA GLY A 222 -6.89 13.39 3.43
C GLY A 222 -7.58 12.85 2.19
N GLN A 223 -6.91 12.79 1.04
CA GLN A 223 -7.50 12.39 -0.23
C GLN A 223 -7.34 10.91 -0.52
N LEU A 224 -8.32 10.36 -1.22
CA LEU A 224 -8.25 9.05 -1.90
C LEU A 224 -8.19 9.32 -3.41
N LEU A 225 -7.09 8.92 -4.04
CA LEU A 225 -6.97 8.92 -5.50
C LEU A 225 -7.22 7.50 -6.03
N LEU A 226 -8.33 7.32 -6.75
CA LEU A 226 -8.59 6.04 -7.41
C LEU A 226 -7.70 5.92 -8.66
N VAL A 227 -7.02 4.78 -8.77
CA VAL A 227 -6.19 4.39 -9.91
C VAL A 227 -6.83 3.14 -10.51
N ASP A 228 -7.92 3.33 -11.24
CA ASP A 228 -8.89 2.27 -11.51
C ASP A 228 -9.39 2.22 -12.97
N GLY A 229 -8.82 3.05 -13.84
CA GLY A 229 -9.22 3.11 -15.25
C GLY A 229 -10.67 3.53 -15.46
N GLY A 230 -11.27 4.24 -14.48
CA GLY A 230 -12.65 4.71 -14.52
C GLY A 230 -13.68 3.74 -13.94
N THR A 231 -13.24 2.61 -13.36
CA THR A 231 -14.16 1.59 -12.80
C THR A 231 -15.07 2.16 -11.70
N GLY A 232 -14.63 3.14 -10.93
CA GLY A 232 -15.39 3.77 -9.84
C GLY A 232 -16.09 5.07 -10.23
N ALA A 233 -16.16 5.43 -11.50
CA ALA A 233 -16.72 6.71 -11.94
C ALA A 233 -18.24 6.72 -12.12
N HIS A 234 -18.94 5.58 -11.88
CA HIS A 234 -20.41 5.43 -12.00
C HIS A 234 -21.03 4.67 -10.83
#